data_50e99993b4024c8fe36f694cf70e1aa2
#
_entry.id   50e99993b4024c8fe36f694cf70e1aa2
#
_cell.length_a   1.000
_cell.length_b   1.000
_cell.length_c   1.000
_cell.angle_alpha   90.00
_cell.angle_beta   90.00
_cell.angle_gamma   90.00
#
_symmetry.space_group_name_H-M   'P 1'
#
loop_
_entity.id
_entity.type
_entity.pdbx_description
1 polymer ?
#
loop_
_entity_poly.entity_id
_entity_poly.type
_entity_poly.pdbx_seq_one_letter_code
_entity_poly.pdbx_strand_id
1 'polypeptide(L)'
;GKLNPKSQITRAEFAQVISNLAGTYVDQSGPAARMVAGNVIVRGDAVSLDHLTVHGDLILADGAANVSLDNVRVTGRIVIRGGGEGVQLTGTSAGSGTVVANPNGTTRLDASACDLGTVTVQSDLSIDGKVDRVLVSESAHITVEKGAAVDAITVAAENTRITGNGKVSSVQANASQVTVSTQGTKVSAADGVTGIKAGDKTVSPGKTETVPSSSGGSGGGSSSGGGSSSGGGG
;
A
#
# COMPACT_ATOMS: atom_id res chain seq x y z
N GLY A 1 38.99 -7.54 14.71
CA GLY A 1 39.73 -6.30 14.44
C GLY A 1 39.28 -5.21 15.39
N LYS A 2 40.17 -4.34 15.85
CA LYS A 2 39.82 -3.18 16.67
C LYS A 2 39.34 -2.07 15.74
N LEU A 3 38.15 -1.53 16.00
CA LEU A 3 37.68 -0.31 15.36
C LEU A 3 38.59 0.85 15.75
N ASN A 4 39.18 1.54 14.77
CA ASN A 4 39.92 2.78 14.99
C ASN A 4 39.12 3.97 14.44
N PRO A 5 38.26 4.61 15.24
CA PRO A 5 37.34 5.64 14.77
C PRO A 5 38.00 6.94 14.32
N LYS A 6 39.31 7.08 14.54
CA LYS A 6 40.08 8.28 14.16
C LYS A 6 40.88 8.12 12.86
N SER A 7 40.94 6.92 12.26
CA SER A 7 41.59 6.74 10.97
C SER A 7 40.65 7.10 9.83
N GLN A 8 41.17 7.78 8.80
CA GLN A 8 40.41 8.01 7.57
C GLN A 8 40.22 6.68 6.87
N ILE A 9 38.98 6.39 6.48
CA ILE A 9 38.67 5.23 5.64
C ILE A 9 39.22 5.45 4.24
N THR A 10 39.94 4.47 3.69
CA THR A 10 40.37 4.51 2.32
C THR A 10 39.20 4.28 1.36
N ARG A 11 39.36 4.67 0.09
CA ARG A 11 38.37 4.38 -0.96
C ARG A 11 38.11 2.88 -1.11
N ALA A 12 39.14 2.05 -0.96
CA ALA A 12 39.02 0.59 -1.02
C ALA A 12 38.21 0.03 0.17
N GLU A 13 38.53 0.48 1.39
CA GLU A 13 37.77 0.08 2.59
C GLU A 13 36.31 0.54 2.51
N PHE A 14 36.06 1.76 2.04
CA PHE A 14 34.71 2.26 1.81
C PHE A 14 33.96 1.42 0.76
N ALA A 15 34.59 1.12 -0.37
CA ALA A 15 34.02 0.26 -1.39
C ALA A 15 33.71 -1.15 -0.85
N GLN A 16 34.60 -1.71 0.00
CA GLN A 16 34.35 -3.00 0.64
C GLN A 16 33.18 -2.96 1.62
N VAL A 17 33.04 -1.88 2.39
CA VAL A 17 31.88 -1.67 3.29
C VAL A 17 30.60 -1.60 2.48
N ILE A 18 30.58 -0.82 1.40
CA ILE A 18 29.41 -0.72 0.52
C ILE A 18 29.09 -2.08 -0.12
N SER A 19 30.10 -2.80 -0.62
CA SER A 19 29.92 -4.15 -1.18
C SER A 19 29.31 -5.13 -0.17
N ASN A 20 29.78 -5.09 1.08
CA ASN A 20 29.26 -5.95 2.14
C ASN A 20 27.81 -5.57 2.56
N LEU A 21 27.48 -4.28 2.50
CA LEU A 21 26.11 -3.79 2.81
C LEU A 21 25.14 -4.03 1.65
N ALA A 22 25.58 -3.82 0.41
CA ALA A 22 24.73 -3.93 -0.77
C ALA A 22 24.35 -5.38 -1.08
N GLY A 23 25.19 -6.36 -0.74
CA GLY A 23 24.95 -7.75 -1.11
C GLY A 23 24.98 -7.94 -2.63
N THR A 24 23.84 -8.28 -3.23
CA THR A 24 23.72 -8.49 -4.68
C THR A 24 23.01 -7.29 -5.33
N TYR A 25 23.62 -6.76 -6.38
CA TYR A 25 23.05 -5.69 -7.20
C TYR A 25 22.47 -6.28 -8.51
N VAL A 26 21.24 -5.89 -8.84
CA VAL A 26 20.53 -6.39 -10.02
C VAL A 26 20.02 -5.20 -10.84
N ASP A 27 20.49 -5.08 -12.08
CA ASP A 27 20.11 -4.03 -13.03
C ASP A 27 19.41 -4.57 -14.30
N GLN A 28 19.39 -5.88 -14.47
CA GLN A 28 18.73 -6.59 -15.56
C GLN A 28 17.97 -7.81 -15.03
N SER A 29 18.00 -8.92 -15.72
CA SER A 29 17.38 -10.16 -15.24
C SER A 29 18.02 -10.63 -13.93
N GLY A 30 17.23 -11.29 -13.11
CA GLY A 30 17.60 -11.70 -11.76
C GLY A 30 18.88 -12.50 -11.65
N PRO A 31 19.42 -12.67 -10.42
CA PRO A 31 20.64 -13.40 -10.19
C PRO A 31 20.46 -14.86 -10.61
N ALA A 32 21.51 -15.46 -11.18
CA ALA A 32 21.54 -16.87 -11.54
C ALA A 32 21.40 -17.81 -10.33
N ALA A 33 21.70 -17.32 -9.13
CA ALA A 33 21.56 -18.05 -7.88
C ALA A 33 20.12 -17.98 -7.35
N ARG A 34 19.57 -19.12 -6.92
CA ARG A 34 18.25 -19.20 -6.27
C ARG A 34 18.25 -18.73 -4.80
N MET A 35 19.43 -18.42 -4.25
CA MET A 35 19.61 -17.98 -2.87
C MET A 35 20.69 -16.90 -2.80
N VAL A 36 20.41 -15.82 -2.09
CA VAL A 36 21.34 -14.72 -1.81
C VAL A 36 21.47 -14.56 -0.30
N ALA A 37 22.69 -14.68 0.22
CA ALA A 37 23.02 -14.54 1.64
C ALA A 37 23.27 -13.06 2.01
N GLY A 38 22.28 -12.21 1.88
CA GLY A 38 22.40 -10.78 2.18
C GLY A 38 21.30 -9.98 1.47
N ASN A 39 21.51 -8.68 1.37
CA ASN A 39 20.56 -7.80 0.71
C ASN A 39 20.63 -7.93 -0.81
N VAL A 40 19.51 -7.69 -1.46
CA VAL A 40 19.41 -7.57 -2.91
C VAL A 40 18.93 -6.16 -3.24
N ILE A 41 19.64 -5.47 -4.13
CA ILE A 41 19.25 -4.14 -4.62
C ILE A 41 18.91 -4.25 -6.11
N VAL A 42 17.68 -3.96 -6.47
CA VAL A 42 17.18 -3.88 -7.83
C VAL A 42 17.12 -2.42 -8.25
N ARG A 43 17.75 -2.06 -9.36
CA ARG A 43 17.70 -0.70 -9.91
C ARG A 43 17.25 -0.66 -11.37
N GLY A 44 17.30 -1.78 -12.06
CA GLY A 44 16.92 -1.86 -13.47
C GLY A 44 15.42 -1.71 -13.70
N ASP A 45 15.05 -1.33 -14.91
CA ASP A 45 13.70 -1.42 -15.42
C ASP A 45 13.42 -2.84 -15.94
N ALA A 46 12.14 -3.27 -15.86
CA ALA A 46 11.67 -4.56 -16.33
C ALA A 46 12.44 -5.77 -15.73
N VAL A 47 12.89 -5.65 -14.48
CA VAL A 47 13.58 -6.74 -13.79
C VAL A 47 12.57 -7.78 -13.28
N SER A 48 12.81 -9.04 -13.61
CA SER A 48 12.07 -10.18 -13.07
C SER A 48 12.95 -11.01 -12.14
N LEU A 49 12.48 -11.23 -10.91
CA LEU A 49 13.07 -12.17 -9.95
C LEU A 49 12.11 -13.34 -9.76
N ASP A 50 12.60 -14.55 -10.00
CA ASP A 50 11.81 -15.77 -9.95
C ASP A 50 12.45 -16.80 -9.02
N HIS A 51 11.63 -17.38 -8.11
CA HIS A 51 12.04 -18.45 -7.18
C HIS A 51 13.31 -18.12 -6.40
N LEU A 52 13.46 -16.86 -5.94
CA LEU A 52 14.65 -16.37 -5.23
C LEU A 52 14.41 -16.35 -3.72
N THR A 53 15.37 -16.85 -2.94
CA THR A 53 15.41 -16.64 -1.49
C THR A 53 16.47 -15.60 -1.14
N VAL A 54 16.05 -14.52 -0.47
CA VAL A 54 16.90 -13.42 0.00
C VAL A 54 17.01 -13.51 1.52
N HIS A 55 18.21 -13.78 2.04
CA HIS A 55 18.51 -13.80 3.49
C HIS A 55 18.89 -12.41 4.01
N GLY A 56 18.14 -11.39 3.65
CA GLY A 56 18.33 -10.00 3.99
C GLY A 56 17.12 -9.19 3.50
N ASP A 57 17.32 -7.90 3.25
CA ASP A 57 16.32 -7.02 2.65
C ASP A 57 16.37 -7.08 1.11
N LEU A 58 15.23 -6.99 0.46
CA LEU A 58 15.09 -6.76 -0.98
C LEU A 58 14.70 -5.31 -1.20
N ILE A 59 15.53 -4.54 -1.91
CA ILE A 59 15.35 -3.11 -2.12
C ILE A 59 15.13 -2.85 -3.61
N LEU A 60 13.93 -2.38 -3.96
CA LEU A 60 13.64 -1.83 -5.29
C LEU A 60 13.98 -0.34 -5.25
N ALA A 61 15.12 0.02 -5.82
CA ALA A 61 15.68 1.37 -5.76
C ALA A 61 14.88 2.37 -6.64
N ASP A 62 15.18 3.64 -6.51
CA ASP A 62 14.45 4.75 -7.14
C ASP A 62 14.32 4.66 -8.68
N GLY A 63 15.26 3.99 -9.35
CA GLY A 63 15.22 3.75 -10.80
C GLY A 63 14.54 2.44 -11.21
N ALA A 64 14.08 1.63 -10.27
CA ALA A 64 13.40 0.38 -10.58
C ALA A 64 11.96 0.66 -11.02
N ALA A 65 11.58 0.22 -12.22
CA ALA A 65 10.24 0.29 -12.77
C ALA A 65 9.87 -1.05 -13.38
N ASN A 66 8.58 -1.38 -13.52
CA ASN A 66 8.10 -2.65 -14.08
C ASN A 66 8.76 -3.89 -13.46
N VAL A 67 8.84 -3.95 -12.13
CA VAL A 67 9.50 -5.06 -11.43
C VAL A 67 8.50 -6.18 -11.17
N SER A 68 8.90 -7.41 -11.47
CA SER A 68 8.13 -8.63 -11.19
C SER A 68 8.87 -9.52 -10.19
N LEU A 69 8.20 -9.89 -9.10
CA LEU A 69 8.68 -10.85 -8.10
C LEU A 69 7.73 -12.05 -8.09
N ASP A 70 8.20 -13.20 -8.55
CA ASP A 70 7.42 -14.44 -8.59
C ASP A 70 8.03 -15.48 -7.64
N ASN A 71 7.25 -15.92 -6.66
CA ASN A 71 7.69 -16.88 -5.63
C ASN A 71 9.00 -16.47 -4.94
N VAL A 72 9.17 -15.18 -4.64
CA VAL A 72 10.36 -14.64 -3.97
C VAL A 72 10.14 -14.65 -2.46
N ARG A 73 11.07 -15.26 -1.73
CA ARG A 73 11.07 -15.29 -0.27
C ARG A 73 12.13 -14.36 0.29
N VAL A 74 11.72 -13.30 0.97
CA VAL A 74 12.60 -12.35 1.65
C VAL A 74 12.51 -12.56 3.16
N THR A 75 13.62 -12.84 3.84
CA THR A 75 13.60 -13.03 5.31
C THR A 75 13.57 -11.70 6.04
N GLY A 76 14.11 -10.65 5.45
CA GLY A 76 14.03 -9.27 5.90
C GLY A 76 12.80 -8.53 5.36
N ARG A 77 12.97 -7.28 4.99
CA ARG A 77 11.93 -6.40 4.43
C ARG A 77 12.00 -6.37 2.91
N ILE A 78 10.85 -6.13 2.29
CA ILE A 78 10.80 -5.59 0.93
C ILE A 78 10.71 -4.07 1.04
N VAL A 79 11.65 -3.33 0.46
CA VAL A 79 11.67 -1.86 0.46
C VAL A 79 11.47 -1.36 -0.96
N ILE A 80 10.38 -0.66 -1.22
CA ILE A 80 9.99 -0.17 -2.55
C ILE A 80 10.19 1.34 -2.57
N ARG A 81 11.21 1.80 -3.30
CA ARG A 81 11.51 3.21 -3.55
C ARG A 81 11.26 3.63 -4.99
N GLY A 82 10.91 2.69 -5.83
CA GLY A 82 10.53 2.88 -7.22
C GLY A 82 9.12 2.36 -7.50
N GLY A 83 8.90 1.77 -8.66
CA GLY A 83 7.66 1.07 -9.01
C GLY A 83 6.55 2.00 -9.52
N GLY A 84 6.87 3.17 -10.06
CA GLY A 84 5.88 4.06 -10.69
C GLY A 84 5.14 3.43 -11.88
N GLU A 85 5.81 2.57 -12.63
CA GLU A 85 5.23 1.81 -13.74
C GLU A 85 4.61 0.48 -13.30
N GLY A 86 4.89 0.03 -12.09
CA GLY A 86 4.29 -1.16 -11.48
C GLY A 86 5.31 -2.05 -10.75
N VAL A 87 4.85 -2.65 -9.66
CA VAL A 87 5.52 -3.75 -8.95
C VAL A 87 4.54 -4.89 -8.84
N GLN A 88 4.79 -5.98 -9.56
CA GLN A 88 3.97 -7.17 -9.55
C GLN A 88 4.57 -8.21 -8.61
N LEU A 89 3.80 -8.65 -7.63
CA LEU A 89 4.19 -9.64 -6.65
C LEU A 89 3.24 -10.84 -6.72
N THR A 90 3.79 -12.01 -6.99
CA THR A 90 3.01 -13.26 -6.99
C THR A 90 3.67 -14.26 -6.06
N GLY A 91 2.92 -14.85 -5.13
CA GLY A 91 3.45 -15.86 -4.20
C GLY A 91 4.64 -15.39 -3.36
N THR A 92 4.86 -14.08 -3.26
CA THR A 92 6.04 -13.47 -2.62
C THR A 92 5.80 -13.24 -1.13
N SER A 93 6.84 -13.39 -0.32
CA SER A 93 6.76 -13.18 1.13
C SER A 93 7.88 -12.28 1.67
N ALA A 94 7.52 -11.44 2.67
CA ALA A 94 8.40 -10.53 3.39
C ALA A 94 8.37 -10.82 4.90
N GLY A 95 9.42 -11.44 5.44
CA GLY A 95 9.46 -11.87 6.85
C GLY A 95 9.41 -10.73 7.86
N SER A 96 9.90 -9.55 7.49
CA SER A 96 9.89 -8.35 8.34
C SER A 96 9.00 -7.22 7.80
N GLY A 97 8.05 -7.55 6.90
CA GLY A 97 7.10 -6.61 6.31
C GLY A 97 7.63 -5.87 5.08
N THR A 98 6.81 -4.98 4.56
CA THR A 98 7.08 -4.22 3.34
C THR A 98 7.04 -2.73 3.62
N VAL A 99 7.94 -1.95 3.03
CA VAL A 99 7.97 -0.49 3.13
C VAL A 99 7.85 0.11 1.73
N VAL A 100 6.90 1.03 1.55
CA VAL A 100 6.72 1.80 0.32
C VAL A 100 7.10 3.25 0.60
N ALA A 101 8.19 3.71 -0.02
CA ALA A 101 8.78 5.02 0.22
C ALA A 101 9.32 5.61 -1.10
N ASN A 102 8.47 5.72 -2.12
CA ASN A 102 8.82 6.25 -3.43
C ASN A 102 8.84 7.78 -3.40
N PRO A 103 10.01 8.45 -3.50
CA PRO A 103 10.11 9.90 -3.45
C PRO A 103 9.65 10.57 -4.75
N ASN A 104 9.47 9.81 -5.82
CA ASN A 104 9.26 10.33 -7.18
C ASN A 104 7.80 10.21 -7.66
N GLY A 105 6.89 9.77 -6.80
CA GLY A 105 5.47 9.65 -7.16
C GLY A 105 4.76 8.45 -6.55
N THR A 106 3.69 8.05 -7.18
CA THR A 106 2.87 6.92 -6.72
C THR A 106 3.50 5.59 -7.09
N THR A 107 3.63 4.69 -6.12
CA THR A 107 3.94 3.28 -6.38
C THR A 107 2.67 2.54 -6.77
N ARG A 108 2.72 1.72 -7.81
CA ARG A 108 1.65 0.78 -8.17
C ARG A 108 2.04 -0.61 -7.72
N LEU A 109 1.34 -1.12 -6.72
CA LEU A 109 1.58 -2.44 -6.13
C LEU A 109 0.45 -3.40 -6.51
N ASP A 110 0.78 -4.40 -7.32
CA ASP A 110 -0.09 -5.54 -7.63
C ASP A 110 0.39 -6.74 -6.81
N ALA A 111 -0.44 -7.22 -5.88
CA ALA A 111 -0.11 -8.29 -4.95
C ALA A 111 -1.08 -9.47 -5.07
N SER A 112 -0.59 -10.60 -5.56
CA SER A 112 -1.37 -11.83 -5.71
C SER A 112 -0.79 -12.98 -4.90
N ALA A 113 -1.60 -13.55 -4.00
CA ALA A 113 -1.20 -14.67 -3.12
C ALA A 113 0.07 -14.40 -2.29
N CYS A 114 0.25 -13.15 -1.81
CA CYS A 114 1.45 -12.70 -1.11
C CYS A 114 1.25 -12.65 0.41
N ASP A 115 2.34 -12.87 1.16
CA ASP A 115 2.46 -12.52 2.57
C ASP A 115 3.46 -11.37 2.72
N LEU A 116 2.98 -10.15 2.65
CA LEU A 116 3.79 -8.94 2.71
C LEU A 116 3.98 -8.42 4.14
N GLY A 117 3.42 -9.13 5.13
CA GLY A 117 3.36 -8.66 6.50
C GLY A 117 2.57 -7.34 6.61
N THR A 118 3.08 -6.38 7.38
CA THR A 118 2.53 -5.02 7.38
C THR A 118 3.18 -4.20 6.28
N VAL A 119 2.37 -3.61 5.40
CA VAL A 119 2.82 -2.67 4.36
C VAL A 119 2.85 -1.27 4.97
N THR A 120 4.04 -0.78 5.32
CA THR A 120 4.26 0.58 5.83
C THR A 120 4.38 1.55 4.66
N VAL A 121 3.54 2.58 4.65
CA VAL A 121 3.41 3.53 3.54
C VAL A 121 3.94 4.89 3.97
N GLN A 122 4.91 5.40 3.21
CA GLN A 122 5.55 6.70 3.37
C GLN A 122 5.44 7.59 2.12
N SER A 123 4.69 7.15 1.12
CA SER A 123 4.44 7.88 -0.14
C SER A 123 3.12 7.40 -0.74
N ASP A 124 2.67 8.05 -1.79
CA ASP A 124 1.45 7.66 -2.50
C ASP A 124 1.52 6.21 -3.01
N LEU A 125 0.41 5.48 -2.86
CA LEU A 125 0.31 4.06 -3.18
C LEU A 125 -1.01 3.74 -3.86
N SER A 126 -0.94 3.08 -5.02
CA SER A 126 -2.07 2.38 -5.64
C SER A 126 -1.93 0.88 -5.38
N ILE A 127 -2.97 0.25 -4.85
CA ILE A 127 -3.00 -1.17 -4.51
C ILE A 127 -3.94 -1.90 -5.45
N ASP A 128 -3.41 -2.92 -6.12
CA ASP A 128 -4.17 -3.97 -6.81
C ASP A 128 -3.91 -5.32 -6.13
N GLY A 129 -4.86 -6.24 -6.22
CA GLY A 129 -4.78 -7.53 -5.53
C GLY A 129 -5.16 -7.47 -4.04
N LYS A 130 -4.51 -8.29 -3.21
CA LYS A 130 -4.86 -8.43 -1.78
C LYS A 130 -3.71 -8.03 -0.86
N VAL A 131 -4.01 -7.15 0.11
CA VAL A 131 -3.09 -6.74 1.19
C VAL A 131 -3.80 -6.85 2.54
N ASP A 132 -3.24 -7.58 3.49
CA ASP A 132 -3.90 -7.78 4.78
C ASP A 132 -3.83 -6.53 5.66
N ARG A 133 -2.64 -5.93 5.83
CA ARG A 133 -2.43 -4.79 6.73
C ARG A 133 -1.59 -3.68 6.10
N VAL A 134 -2.08 -2.45 6.23
CA VAL A 134 -1.40 -1.24 5.79
C VAL A 134 -1.23 -0.31 6.99
N LEU A 135 -0.03 0.24 7.17
CA LEU A 135 0.27 1.30 8.12
C LEU A 135 0.72 2.54 7.35
N VAL A 136 -0.07 3.60 7.39
CA VAL A 136 0.29 4.89 6.79
C VAL A 136 1.05 5.71 7.84
N SER A 137 2.36 5.86 7.66
CA SER A 137 3.26 6.54 8.61
C SER A 137 3.65 7.95 8.18
N GLU A 138 3.46 8.29 6.91
CA GLU A 138 3.64 9.64 6.35
C GLU A 138 2.38 10.03 5.57
N SER A 139 2.15 11.33 5.38
CA SER A 139 1.01 11.84 4.59
C SER A 139 1.02 11.24 3.18
N ALA A 140 -0.05 10.56 2.82
CA ALA A 140 -0.13 9.84 1.54
C ALA A 140 -1.56 9.75 0.99
N HIS A 141 -1.65 9.58 -0.31
CA HIS A 141 -2.87 9.18 -1.00
C HIS A 141 -2.80 7.67 -1.32
N ILE A 142 -3.72 6.91 -0.72
CA ILE A 142 -3.87 5.48 -0.98
C ILE A 142 -5.04 5.28 -1.92
N THR A 143 -4.80 4.67 -3.07
CA THR A 143 -5.85 4.25 -4.00
C THR A 143 -5.98 2.74 -3.95
N VAL A 144 -7.19 2.23 -3.65
CA VAL A 144 -7.48 0.79 -3.69
C VAL A 144 -8.24 0.51 -4.98
N GLU A 145 -7.61 -0.19 -5.91
CA GLU A 145 -8.13 -0.40 -7.26
C GLU A 145 -9.35 -1.34 -7.26
N LYS A 146 -10.12 -1.28 -8.34
CA LYS A 146 -11.29 -2.15 -8.51
C LYS A 146 -10.87 -3.63 -8.54
N GLY A 147 -11.40 -4.41 -7.62
CA GLY A 147 -11.03 -5.82 -7.44
C GLY A 147 -10.04 -6.05 -6.31
N ALA A 148 -9.30 -5.03 -5.93
CA ALA A 148 -8.38 -5.10 -4.81
C ALA A 148 -9.10 -5.16 -3.47
N ALA A 149 -8.43 -5.75 -2.48
CA ALA A 149 -8.93 -5.86 -1.11
C ALA A 149 -7.85 -5.56 -0.07
N VAL A 150 -8.18 -4.72 0.90
CA VAL A 150 -7.34 -4.45 2.07
C VAL A 150 -8.15 -4.74 3.34
N ASP A 151 -7.62 -5.59 4.21
CA ASP A 151 -8.35 -5.98 5.42
C ASP A 151 -8.33 -4.87 6.48
N ALA A 152 -7.18 -4.26 6.75
CA ALA A 152 -7.06 -3.20 7.73
C ALA A 152 -6.04 -2.12 7.32
N ILE A 153 -6.42 -0.85 7.49
CA ILE A 153 -5.51 0.29 7.33
C ILE A 153 -5.43 1.03 8.67
N THR A 154 -4.23 1.21 9.19
CA THR A 154 -3.97 2.10 10.33
C THR A 154 -3.32 3.37 9.80
N VAL A 155 -3.89 4.53 10.14
CA VAL A 155 -3.38 5.83 9.70
C VAL A 155 -2.75 6.54 10.89
N ALA A 156 -1.44 6.72 10.87
CA ALA A 156 -0.67 7.43 11.89
C ALA A 156 -0.20 8.82 11.43
N ALA A 157 -0.48 9.21 10.18
CA ALA A 157 -0.09 10.49 9.59
C ALA A 157 -1.30 11.34 9.24
N GLU A 158 -1.20 12.64 9.49
CA GLU A 158 -2.22 13.61 9.12
C GLU A 158 -2.34 13.79 7.59
N ASN A 159 -3.44 14.38 7.15
CA ASN A 159 -3.72 14.69 5.74
C ASN A 159 -3.68 13.46 4.82
N THR A 160 -4.03 12.30 5.34
CA THR A 160 -4.11 11.05 4.58
C THR A 160 -5.45 10.92 3.86
N ARG A 161 -5.40 10.46 2.61
CA ARG A 161 -6.58 10.19 1.81
C ARG A 161 -6.60 8.73 1.35
N ILE A 162 -7.74 8.06 1.53
CA ILE A 162 -7.97 6.68 1.08
C ILE A 162 -9.16 6.69 0.14
N THR A 163 -8.93 6.29 -1.12
CA THR A 163 -9.91 6.34 -2.20
C THR A 163 -9.90 5.06 -3.03
N GLY A 164 -10.74 4.99 -4.03
CA GLY A 164 -10.79 3.90 -5.00
C GLY A 164 -12.07 3.08 -4.94
N ASN A 165 -12.17 2.12 -5.86
CA ASN A 165 -13.35 1.26 -6.04
C ASN A 165 -13.13 -0.17 -5.53
N GLY A 166 -11.99 -0.43 -4.89
CA GLY A 166 -11.69 -1.68 -4.22
C GLY A 166 -12.35 -1.76 -2.84
N LYS A 167 -12.11 -2.84 -2.16
CA LYS A 167 -12.68 -3.13 -0.84
C LYS A 167 -11.67 -2.83 0.27
N VAL A 168 -12.06 -2.01 1.24
CA VAL A 168 -11.33 -1.84 2.51
C VAL A 168 -12.26 -2.26 3.64
N SER A 169 -11.86 -3.21 4.46
CA SER A 169 -12.73 -3.69 5.55
C SER A 169 -12.78 -2.67 6.70
N SER A 170 -11.63 -2.15 7.12
CA SER A 170 -11.55 -1.20 8.23
C SER A 170 -10.41 -0.20 8.09
N VAL A 171 -10.65 1.02 8.60
CA VAL A 171 -9.63 2.07 8.76
C VAL A 171 -9.66 2.55 10.21
N GLN A 172 -8.51 2.51 10.87
CA GLN A 172 -8.27 3.12 12.17
C GLN A 172 -7.48 4.41 11.98
N ALA A 173 -8.11 5.56 12.22
CA ALA A 173 -7.48 6.86 12.15
C ALA A 173 -6.93 7.25 13.53
N ASN A 174 -5.60 7.26 13.65
CA ASN A 174 -4.86 7.69 14.85
C ASN A 174 -4.25 9.09 14.67
N ALA A 175 -4.48 9.73 13.52
CA ALA A 175 -4.07 11.10 13.21
C ALA A 175 -5.25 11.89 12.65
N SER A 176 -5.19 13.20 12.71
CA SER A 176 -6.24 14.10 12.24
C SER A 176 -6.24 14.28 10.72
N GLN A 177 -7.33 14.83 10.16
CA GLN A 177 -7.45 15.15 8.73
C GLN A 177 -7.36 13.92 7.82
N VAL A 178 -8.04 12.83 8.17
CA VAL A 178 -8.11 11.60 7.36
C VAL A 178 -9.44 11.52 6.61
N THR A 179 -9.38 11.30 5.30
CA THR A 179 -10.58 11.12 4.46
C THR A 179 -10.58 9.73 3.84
N VAL A 180 -11.68 9.01 4.02
CA VAL A 180 -11.89 7.66 3.46
C VAL A 180 -13.14 7.68 2.58
N SER A 181 -12.98 7.32 1.29
CA SER A 181 -14.08 7.30 0.32
C SER A 181 -14.38 5.92 -0.26
N THR A 182 -13.65 4.89 0.14
CA THR A 182 -13.90 3.49 -0.28
C THR A 182 -15.20 2.99 0.35
N GLN A 183 -16.16 2.59 -0.48
CA GLN A 183 -17.51 2.23 -0.05
C GLN A 183 -17.55 1.04 0.91
N GLY A 184 -18.41 1.08 1.90
CA GLY A 184 -18.60 0.01 2.88
C GLY A 184 -17.49 -0.10 3.94
N THR A 185 -16.47 0.74 3.88
CA THR A 185 -15.37 0.76 4.86
C THR A 185 -15.84 1.23 6.23
N LYS A 186 -15.47 0.51 7.28
CA LYS A 186 -15.66 0.98 8.67
C LYS A 186 -14.49 1.88 9.04
N VAL A 187 -14.78 3.13 9.43
CA VAL A 187 -13.79 4.14 9.80
C VAL A 187 -13.92 4.47 11.27
N SER A 188 -12.90 4.17 12.06
CA SER A 188 -12.83 4.47 13.49
C SER A 188 -11.86 5.60 13.73
N ALA A 189 -12.26 6.62 14.50
CA ALA A 189 -11.40 7.70 14.94
C ALA A 189 -10.89 7.43 16.36
N ALA A 190 -9.61 7.58 16.60
CA ALA A 190 -9.04 7.54 17.95
C ALA A 190 -9.52 8.75 18.79
N ASP A 191 -9.35 8.66 20.10
CA ASP A 191 -9.65 9.79 20.98
C ASP A 191 -8.75 10.99 20.66
N GLY A 192 -9.30 12.19 20.66
CA GLY A 192 -8.60 13.45 20.42
C GLY A 192 -8.27 13.78 18.96
N VAL A 193 -8.50 12.87 18.00
CA VAL A 193 -8.29 13.18 16.58
C VAL A 193 -9.54 13.86 15.99
N THR A 194 -9.32 14.77 15.03
CA THR A 194 -10.38 15.56 14.40
C THR A 194 -10.26 15.60 12.88
N GLY A 195 -11.31 16.01 12.19
CA GLY A 195 -11.29 16.09 10.71
C GLY A 195 -11.33 14.74 10.01
N ILE A 196 -11.86 13.69 10.67
CA ILE A 196 -12.00 12.36 10.06
C ILE A 196 -13.29 12.32 9.27
N LYS A 197 -13.24 11.83 8.03
CA LYS A 197 -14.39 11.69 7.15
C LYS A 197 -14.53 10.25 6.63
N ALA A 198 -15.75 9.74 6.70
CA ALA A 198 -16.19 8.49 6.08
C ALA A 198 -17.20 8.80 4.97
N GLY A 199 -16.73 8.97 3.74
CA GLY A 199 -17.49 9.62 2.67
C GLY A 199 -17.82 11.06 3.05
N ASP A 200 -19.09 11.41 3.01
CA ASP A 200 -19.59 12.75 3.40
C ASP A 200 -19.83 12.89 4.92
N LYS A 201 -19.75 11.80 5.68
CA LYS A 201 -19.97 11.81 7.12
C LYS A 201 -18.72 12.18 7.88
N THR A 202 -18.87 13.01 8.91
CA THR A 202 -17.81 13.28 9.89
C THR A 202 -17.80 12.20 10.96
N VAL A 203 -16.63 11.63 11.26
CA VAL A 203 -16.43 10.66 12.34
C VAL A 203 -15.92 11.42 13.56
N SER A 204 -16.69 11.42 14.64
CA SER A 204 -16.31 12.06 15.91
C SER A 204 -15.21 11.24 16.62
N PRO A 205 -14.35 11.89 17.44
CA PRO A 205 -13.35 11.19 18.25
C PRO A 205 -13.94 10.04 19.07
N GLY A 206 -13.27 8.89 19.09
CA GLY A 206 -13.73 7.67 19.77
C GLY A 206 -14.95 6.98 19.14
N LYS A 207 -15.37 7.40 17.93
CA LYS A 207 -16.53 6.82 17.23
C LYS A 207 -16.14 6.11 15.96
N THR A 208 -17.08 5.30 15.45
CA THR A 208 -16.94 4.55 14.21
C THR A 208 -18.12 4.87 13.30
N GLU A 209 -17.84 5.15 12.03
CA GLU A 209 -18.81 5.34 10.97
C GLU A 209 -18.49 4.42 9.79
N THR A 210 -19.49 4.11 8.99
CA THR A 210 -19.30 3.35 7.74
C THR A 210 -19.47 4.29 6.54
N VAL A 211 -18.54 4.20 5.60
CA VAL A 211 -18.65 4.93 4.33
C VAL A 211 -19.89 4.43 3.59
N PRO A 212 -20.83 5.31 3.21
CA PRO A 212 -22.05 4.90 2.52
C PRO A 212 -21.73 4.13 1.24
N SER A 213 -22.50 3.07 0.99
CA SER A 213 -22.55 2.44 -0.33
C SER A 213 -23.45 3.29 -1.21
N SER A 214 -23.05 3.62 -2.44
CA SER A 214 -23.96 4.21 -3.41
C SER A 214 -24.99 3.14 -3.78
N SER A 215 -26.15 3.16 -3.10
CA SER A 215 -27.33 2.47 -3.59
C SER A 215 -27.72 3.15 -4.88
N GLY A 216 -27.66 2.44 -6.00
CA GLY A 216 -28.24 2.90 -7.26
C GLY A 216 -29.70 3.22 -6.99
N GLY A 217 -30.04 4.51 -7.02
CA GLY A 217 -31.39 5.00 -6.85
C GLY A 217 -32.22 4.55 -8.04
N SER A 218 -32.95 3.42 -7.87
CA SER A 218 -34.09 3.16 -8.70
C SER A 218 -35.18 4.11 -8.21
N GLY A 219 -35.35 5.23 -8.90
CA GLY A 219 -36.44 6.16 -8.72
C GLY A 219 -37.74 5.47 -9.08
N GLY A 220 -38.41 4.92 -8.07
CA GLY A 220 -39.81 4.54 -8.15
C GLY A 220 -40.65 5.79 -8.09
N GLY A 221 -41.05 6.32 -9.25
CA GLY A 221 -42.03 7.36 -9.36
C GLY A 221 -43.43 6.79 -8.97
N SER A 222 -43.90 7.13 -7.77
CA SER A 222 -45.27 6.92 -7.38
C SER A 222 -46.12 8.00 -8.04
N SER A 223 -46.74 7.68 -9.16
CA SER A 223 -47.82 8.48 -9.69
C SER A 223 -49.13 8.13 -8.92
N SER A 224 -49.48 8.98 -7.97
CA SER A 224 -50.84 8.97 -7.38
C SER A 224 -51.84 9.52 -8.38
N GLY A 225 -52.54 8.64 -9.07
CA GLY A 225 -53.72 9.02 -9.85
C GLY A 225 -54.90 9.24 -8.96
N GLY A 226 -55.28 10.51 -8.74
CA GLY A 226 -56.55 10.89 -8.14
C GLY A 226 -57.70 10.69 -9.12
N GLY A 227 -58.53 9.70 -8.87
CA GLY A 227 -59.80 9.51 -9.57
C GLY A 227 -60.94 10.28 -8.87
N SER A 228 -61.42 11.34 -9.51
CA SER A 228 -62.64 12.01 -9.10
C SER A 228 -63.83 11.33 -9.76
N SER A 229 -64.71 10.76 -8.99
CA SER A 229 -66.06 10.34 -9.39
C SER A 229 -67.04 11.46 -9.16
N SER A 230 -67.61 12.02 -10.18
CA SER A 230 -68.79 12.83 -10.14
C SER A 230 -69.99 11.97 -10.52
N GLY A 231 -70.88 11.74 -9.58
CA GLY A 231 -72.20 11.22 -9.85
C GLY A 231 -73.09 12.31 -10.44
N GLY A 232 -73.91 11.91 -11.38
CA GLY A 232 -75.04 12.69 -11.90
C GLY A 232 -76.28 11.82 -11.89
N GLY A 233 -77.25 12.26 -11.16
CA GLY A 233 -78.54 11.62 -11.12
C GLY A 233 -79.45 12.08 -12.28
N GLY A 234 -80.49 11.36 -12.49
CA GLY A 234 -81.61 11.60 -13.38
C GLY A 234 -82.56 10.41 -13.34
#